data_17dfd3cb3225973fdd0dd771203ef6ae
#
_entry.id   17dfd3cb3225973fdd0dd771203ef6ae
#
_cell.length_a   1.000
_cell.length_b   1.000
_cell.length_c   1.000
_cell.angle_alpha   90.00
_cell.angle_beta   90.00
_cell.angle_gamma   90.00
#
_symmetry.space_group_name_H-M   'P 1'
#
loop_
_entity.id
_entity.type
_entity.pdbx_description
1 polymer ?
#
loop_
_entity_poly.entity_id
_entity_poly.type
_entity_poly.pdbx_seq_one_letter_code
_entity_poly.pdbx_strand_id
1 'polypeptide(L)'
;MKAMMRLTKILGIIGILGLSGCSKGPENPTKVNEVPNIYPDYIGVTIPIGIAPLDFNYADKDIDCMDVVVRGSKGGVLHSNGDWADFDIDEWHQLTEQNTGGELVFTVCVKKDGQWRQYEDFKMYVSRYRLDEYGVTYRRIAPGYEVGGDIGIYQRDIHSFKETAILAECIVPGQCMNCHVANRANPNTFNMQLRGSCGGTLIYKDGKQSYLTTKTDSTIANTSYSYWNPDGNYCAFSTNSIHQSFFVGTGQRIEVYDTFSNVLVLDTRTNELVLCPLLQTDDWETYPAFSADGKTLYYCTAKPHRVPAEWDKVKYSLCKISFDAKTGTYGDHVDTLLNARELDKSFTYPRPSYDGKWLMYNVTACGNFPVNHPEADLWLMNLETGETHPLTDANSDDTESFHNWSLNSRWFVFSSRRENGVYSLPYIAFIDEKGRACKPFLLPQRNPRKYYLEEMDSYNCIDFTVSKVEVDAREIHENVFDNKRIQVKIR
;
A
#
# COMPACT_ATOMS: atom_id res chain seq x y z
N MET A 1 69.31 20.85 12.21
CA MET A 1 69.57 21.94 11.24
C MET A 1 68.24 22.37 10.63
N LYS A 2 67.92 23.62 10.72
CA LYS A 2 66.66 24.30 10.51
C LYS A 2 65.99 24.05 9.17
N ALA A 3 64.72 23.69 9.13
CA ALA A 3 63.86 23.79 7.97
C ALA A 3 62.72 24.75 8.30
N MET A 4 62.61 25.79 7.51
CA MET A 4 61.70 26.93 7.63
C MET A 4 60.28 26.58 7.25
N MET A 5 59.32 26.85 8.13
CA MET A 5 57.89 26.90 7.86
C MET A 5 57.59 28.02 6.84
N ARG A 6 56.87 27.68 5.78
CA ARG A 6 56.11 28.68 5.00
C ARG A 6 54.62 28.44 5.24
N LEU A 7 54.01 29.35 5.94
CA LEU A 7 52.57 29.49 6.12
C LEU A 7 51.99 30.07 4.82
N THR A 8 51.19 29.25 4.13
CA THR A 8 50.37 29.74 3.02
C THR A 8 48.95 29.89 3.56
N LYS A 9 48.48 31.12 3.67
CA LYS A 9 47.10 31.47 4.00
C LYS A 9 46.23 31.12 2.78
N ILE A 10 45.41 30.10 2.92
CA ILE A 10 44.27 29.83 2.02
C ILE A 10 43.07 30.58 2.61
N LEU A 11 42.69 31.67 1.96
CA LEU A 11 41.39 32.30 2.15
C LEU A 11 40.32 31.34 1.62
N GLY A 12 39.63 30.68 2.51
CA GLY A 12 38.41 29.97 2.19
C GLY A 12 37.29 30.97 1.91
N ILE A 13 36.88 31.07 0.66
CA ILE A 13 35.60 31.69 0.29
C ILE A 13 34.52 30.72 0.77
N ILE A 14 33.90 31.04 1.90
CA ILE A 14 32.65 30.41 2.32
C ILE A 14 31.58 30.96 1.37
N GLY A 15 31.26 30.18 0.35
CA GLY A 15 30.06 30.40 -0.44
C GLY A 15 28.84 30.15 0.49
N ILE A 16 28.23 31.26 0.89
CA ILE A 16 26.89 31.24 1.47
C ILE A 16 25.98 30.83 0.32
N LEU A 17 25.62 29.53 0.27
CA LEU A 17 24.46 29.09 -0.48
C LEU A 17 23.24 29.75 0.16
N GLY A 18 22.78 30.82 -0.48
CA GLY A 18 21.58 31.52 -0.09
C GLY A 18 20.43 30.57 -0.13
N LEU A 19 19.83 30.34 1.03
CA LEU A 19 18.46 29.89 1.14
C LEU A 19 17.62 31.00 0.50
N SER A 20 17.23 30.81 -0.76
CA SER A 20 16.33 31.72 -1.47
C SER A 20 14.89 31.47 -1.04
N GLY A 21 14.61 31.64 0.24
CA GLY A 21 13.23 31.82 0.70
C GLY A 21 12.81 33.25 0.33
N CYS A 22 11.57 33.42 -0.12
CA CYS A 22 11.00 34.74 -0.29
C CYS A 22 11.00 35.48 1.07
N SER A 23 11.90 36.39 1.29
CA SER A 23 12.05 37.09 2.57
C SER A 23 10.88 38.04 2.92
N LYS A 24 9.90 38.21 2.01
CA LYS A 24 8.66 38.99 2.21
C LYS A 24 7.48 38.27 1.62
N GLY A 25 6.42 38.19 2.42
CA GLY A 25 5.11 37.63 1.99
C GLY A 25 4.49 38.42 0.81
N PRO A 26 3.32 37.98 0.32
CA PRO A 26 2.68 38.58 -0.86
C PRO A 26 2.32 40.06 -0.63
N GLU A 27 2.92 40.95 -1.40
CA GLU A 27 2.54 42.35 -1.45
C GLU A 27 1.59 42.58 -2.64
N ASN A 28 0.36 42.99 -2.41
CA ASN A 28 -0.66 43.28 -3.42
C ASN A 28 -0.82 42.17 -4.51
N PRO A 29 -1.11 40.94 -4.14
CA PRO A 29 -1.24 39.85 -5.10
C PRO A 29 -2.42 40.08 -6.05
N THR A 30 -2.22 39.78 -7.32
CA THR A 30 -3.32 39.71 -8.30
C THR A 30 -4.17 38.51 -7.99
N LYS A 31 -5.46 38.71 -7.71
CA LYS A 31 -6.43 37.62 -7.50
C LYS A 31 -6.77 36.95 -8.83
N VAL A 32 -6.75 35.63 -8.85
CA VAL A 32 -7.19 34.79 -9.97
C VAL A 32 -8.35 33.91 -9.52
N ASN A 33 -9.35 33.74 -10.37
CA ASN A 33 -10.56 32.95 -10.07
C ASN A 33 -10.32 31.48 -10.51
N GLU A 34 -9.27 30.87 -9.97
CA GLU A 34 -8.86 29.50 -10.23
C GLU A 34 -8.32 28.90 -8.93
N VAL A 35 -8.57 27.63 -8.69
CA VAL A 35 -7.91 26.89 -7.60
C VAL A 35 -6.44 26.65 -7.96
N PRO A 36 -5.51 26.64 -6.99
CA PRO A 36 -4.11 26.40 -7.28
C PRO A 36 -3.89 24.98 -7.81
N ASN A 37 -3.09 24.84 -8.85
CA ASN A 37 -2.62 23.53 -9.33
C ASN A 37 -1.49 23.05 -8.42
N ILE A 38 -1.79 22.20 -7.46
CA ILE A 38 -0.85 21.65 -6.48
C ILE A 38 -0.55 20.19 -6.71
N TYR A 39 0.65 19.76 -6.31
CA TYR A 39 1.05 18.34 -6.32
C TYR A 39 1.59 17.93 -4.94
N PRO A 40 1.08 16.86 -4.33
CA PRO A 40 -0.11 16.08 -4.76
C PRO A 40 -1.41 16.89 -4.73
N ASP A 41 -2.45 16.38 -5.43
CA ASP A 41 -3.77 16.98 -5.40
C ASP A 41 -4.49 16.67 -4.07
N TYR A 42 -4.24 17.50 -3.08
CA TYR A 42 -4.86 17.42 -1.76
C TYR A 42 -6.13 18.28 -1.61
N ILE A 43 -6.65 18.86 -2.70
CA ILE A 43 -7.86 19.68 -2.67
C ILE A 43 -9.08 18.82 -2.34
N GLY A 44 -9.82 19.16 -1.28
CA GLY A 44 -11.06 18.48 -0.90
C GLY A 44 -10.88 17.12 -0.22
N VAL A 45 -9.69 16.72 0.13
CA VAL A 45 -9.43 15.43 0.82
C VAL A 45 -9.91 15.45 2.28
N THR A 46 -10.25 14.26 2.80
CA THR A 46 -10.51 14.05 4.23
C THR A 46 -9.30 13.38 4.86
N ILE A 47 -8.75 13.99 5.91
CA ILE A 47 -7.52 13.53 6.58
C ILE A 47 -7.80 13.07 8.01
N PRO A 48 -7.02 12.12 8.56
CA PRO A 48 -7.07 11.79 9.98
C PRO A 48 -6.33 12.84 10.82
N ILE A 49 -6.68 12.91 12.09
CA ILE A 49 -5.99 13.71 13.09
C ILE A 49 -4.57 13.19 13.27
N GLY A 50 -3.60 14.09 13.36
CA GLY A 50 -2.22 13.73 13.71
C GLY A 50 -1.44 13.00 12.60
N ILE A 51 -1.96 12.97 11.37
CA ILE A 51 -1.17 12.52 10.22
C ILE A 51 -0.03 13.51 9.95
N ALA A 52 1.07 13.04 9.34
CA ALA A 52 2.14 13.91 8.89
C ALA A 52 1.60 15.06 8.01
N PRO A 53 2.22 16.23 8.02
CA PRO A 53 1.80 17.34 7.20
C PRO A 53 1.58 16.96 5.74
N LEU A 54 0.48 17.44 5.16
CA LEU A 54 0.24 17.29 3.74
C LEU A 54 0.98 18.40 2.98
N ASP A 55 2.30 18.30 2.99
CA ASP A 55 3.17 19.19 2.24
C ASP A 55 2.93 19.03 0.73
N PHE A 56 3.00 20.13 -0.01
CA PHE A 56 2.75 20.11 -1.45
C PHE A 56 3.59 21.12 -2.22
N ASN A 57 3.82 20.81 -3.48
CA ASN A 57 4.47 21.71 -4.44
C ASN A 57 3.39 22.41 -5.29
N TYR A 58 3.70 23.56 -5.85
CA TYR A 58 2.95 24.06 -6.99
C TYR A 58 3.33 23.22 -8.22
N ALA A 59 2.35 22.77 -9.01
CA ALA A 59 2.62 21.78 -10.06
C ALA A 59 3.53 22.29 -11.19
N ASP A 60 3.47 23.58 -11.53
CA ASP A 60 4.45 24.21 -12.42
C ASP A 60 5.79 24.38 -11.67
N LYS A 61 6.89 23.95 -12.31
CA LYS A 61 8.24 24.07 -11.72
C LYS A 61 8.83 25.48 -11.82
N ASP A 62 8.34 26.30 -12.75
CA ASP A 62 8.88 27.62 -13.06
C ASP A 62 8.20 28.70 -12.20
N ILE A 63 8.37 28.60 -10.88
CA ILE A 63 7.92 29.61 -9.92
C ILE A 63 9.12 30.14 -9.13
N ASP A 64 9.03 31.39 -8.69
CA ASP A 64 10.04 31.97 -7.82
C ASP A 64 9.92 31.43 -6.39
N CYS A 65 8.69 31.38 -5.88
CA CYS A 65 8.31 30.80 -4.58
C CYS A 65 6.80 30.79 -4.40
N MET A 66 6.36 30.17 -3.31
CA MET A 66 4.96 30.18 -2.88
C MET A 66 4.83 30.62 -1.42
N ASP A 67 3.65 31.14 -1.09
CA ASP A 67 3.25 31.54 0.26
C ASP A 67 1.89 30.90 0.57
N VAL A 68 1.81 30.16 1.64
CA VAL A 68 0.61 29.39 2.00
C VAL A 68 0.20 29.70 3.44
N VAL A 69 -1.05 30.09 3.60
CA VAL A 69 -1.67 30.28 4.92
C VAL A 69 -2.78 29.29 5.09
N VAL A 70 -2.73 28.48 6.16
CA VAL A 70 -3.76 27.50 6.52
C VAL A 70 -4.50 28.00 7.75
N ARG A 71 -5.84 28.04 7.68
CA ARG A 71 -6.72 28.46 8.79
C ARG A 71 -7.68 27.34 9.15
N GLY A 72 -7.70 26.98 10.41
CA GLY A 72 -8.67 26.03 10.92
C GLY A 72 -10.02 26.68 11.20
N SER A 73 -11.12 26.01 10.84
CA SER A 73 -12.50 26.49 11.08
C SER A 73 -12.84 26.64 12.58
N LYS A 74 -12.10 25.98 13.46
CA LYS A 74 -12.22 26.05 14.92
C LYS A 74 -11.06 26.81 15.56
N GLY A 75 -10.25 27.49 14.73
CA GLY A 75 -9.09 28.28 15.15
C GLY A 75 -7.76 27.64 14.75
N GLY A 76 -6.69 28.36 15.03
CA GLY A 76 -5.33 27.99 14.61
C GLY A 76 -5.01 28.50 13.21
N VAL A 77 -3.75 28.85 13.02
CA VAL A 77 -3.21 29.33 11.73
C VAL A 77 -1.79 28.81 11.57
N LEU A 78 -1.49 28.26 10.41
CA LEU A 78 -0.12 27.93 9.98
C LEU A 78 0.28 28.79 8.78
N HIS A 79 1.56 29.00 8.62
CA HIS A 79 2.13 29.74 7.52
C HIS A 79 3.39 29.04 7.01
N SER A 80 3.47 28.87 5.69
CA SER A 80 4.66 28.36 5.01
C SER A 80 5.03 29.30 3.87
N ASN A 81 6.31 29.59 3.71
CA ASN A 81 6.85 30.42 2.64
C ASN A 81 8.14 29.79 2.12
N GLY A 82 8.18 29.45 0.83
CA GLY A 82 9.35 28.79 0.21
C GLY A 82 9.06 28.23 -1.17
N ASP A 83 9.87 27.27 -1.59
CA ASP A 83 9.76 26.60 -2.89
C ASP A 83 8.59 25.60 -2.93
N TRP A 84 8.12 25.14 -1.76
CA TRP A 84 6.95 24.29 -1.56
C TRP A 84 6.30 24.62 -0.20
N ALA A 85 5.07 24.14 0.01
CA ALA A 85 4.41 24.18 1.31
C ALA A 85 5.04 23.14 2.23
N ASP A 86 5.80 23.61 3.23
CA ASP A 86 6.49 22.80 4.26
C ASP A 86 5.97 23.24 5.63
N PHE A 87 5.25 22.36 6.32
CA PHE A 87 4.66 22.66 7.61
C PHE A 87 5.40 21.94 8.74
N ASP A 88 5.55 22.63 9.88
CA ASP A 88 6.07 22.00 11.07
C ASP A 88 5.12 20.88 11.56
N ILE A 89 5.69 19.73 11.91
CA ILE A 89 4.90 18.54 12.28
C ILE A 89 4.07 18.79 13.54
N ASP A 90 4.67 19.39 14.57
CA ASP A 90 4.00 19.60 15.86
C ASP A 90 2.89 20.65 15.73
N GLU A 91 3.12 21.73 15.00
CA GLU A 91 2.12 22.77 14.73
C GLU A 91 0.98 22.22 13.85
N TRP A 92 1.28 21.37 12.86
CA TRP A 92 0.28 20.71 12.04
C TRP A 92 -0.59 19.75 12.86
N HIS A 93 0.01 18.96 13.74
CA HIS A 93 -0.73 18.08 14.64
C HIS A 93 -1.66 18.87 15.56
N GLN A 94 -1.18 19.97 16.14
CA GLN A 94 -2.02 20.85 16.98
C GLN A 94 -3.20 21.43 16.17
N LEU A 95 -2.96 21.87 14.95
CA LEU A 95 -4.00 22.40 14.08
C LEU A 95 -5.05 21.34 13.74
N THR A 96 -4.65 20.13 13.35
CA THR A 96 -5.58 19.04 13.02
C THR A 96 -6.36 18.57 14.24
N GLU A 97 -5.73 18.45 15.41
CA GLU A 97 -6.40 18.11 16.68
C GLU A 97 -7.47 19.15 17.05
N GLN A 98 -7.13 20.43 16.98
CA GLN A 98 -8.06 21.54 17.26
C GLN A 98 -9.26 21.54 16.31
N ASN A 99 -9.06 21.13 15.07
CA ASN A 99 -10.05 21.16 14.02
C ASN A 99 -10.73 19.81 13.73
N THR A 100 -10.69 18.87 14.68
CA THR A 100 -11.38 17.57 14.60
C THR A 100 -12.84 17.72 14.17
N GLY A 101 -13.25 17.07 13.07
CA GLY A 101 -14.59 17.17 12.49
C GLY A 101 -14.90 18.55 11.91
N GLY A 102 -13.89 19.36 11.65
CA GLY A 102 -13.96 20.66 10.99
C GLY A 102 -13.22 20.65 9.65
N GLU A 103 -12.82 21.83 9.22
CA GLU A 103 -12.12 22.05 7.96
C GLU A 103 -10.90 22.94 8.14
N LEU A 104 -9.92 22.76 7.26
CA LEU A 104 -8.73 23.60 7.09
C LEU A 104 -8.90 24.34 5.76
N VAL A 105 -8.79 25.66 5.79
CA VAL A 105 -8.89 26.53 4.60
C VAL A 105 -7.49 27.00 4.23
N PHE A 106 -7.08 26.74 2.99
CA PHE A 106 -5.79 27.06 2.43
C PHE A 106 -5.91 28.25 1.50
N THR A 107 -5.17 29.32 1.80
CA THR A 107 -4.95 30.45 0.90
C THR A 107 -3.54 30.31 0.29
N VAL A 108 -3.45 30.16 -1.01
CA VAL A 108 -2.20 29.96 -1.74
C VAL A 108 -1.88 31.17 -2.60
N CYS A 109 -0.68 31.72 -2.42
CA CYS A 109 -0.09 32.73 -3.30
C CYS A 109 1.15 32.15 -3.95
N VAL A 110 1.33 32.37 -5.26
CA VAL A 110 2.50 31.94 -6.02
C VAL A 110 3.15 33.17 -6.65
N LYS A 111 4.47 33.26 -6.52
CA LYS A 111 5.26 34.27 -7.19
C LYS A 111 5.87 33.69 -8.46
N LYS A 112 5.62 34.32 -9.59
CA LYS A 112 6.23 33.99 -10.88
C LYS A 112 6.63 35.26 -11.61
N ASP A 113 7.84 35.27 -12.14
CA ASP A 113 8.43 36.48 -12.80
C ASP A 113 8.35 37.73 -11.93
N GLY A 114 8.59 37.57 -10.62
CA GLY A 114 8.55 38.64 -9.64
C GLY A 114 7.16 39.13 -9.23
N GLN A 115 6.09 38.56 -9.79
CA GLN A 115 4.69 38.98 -9.51
C GLN A 115 3.95 37.93 -8.69
N TRP A 116 3.22 38.40 -7.65
CA TRP A 116 2.36 37.55 -6.82
C TRP A 116 0.97 37.37 -7.42
N ARG A 117 0.51 36.12 -7.44
CA ARG A 117 -0.88 35.72 -7.78
C ARG A 117 -1.48 34.99 -6.59
N GLN A 118 -2.66 35.40 -6.16
CA GLN A 118 -3.46 34.72 -5.14
C GLN A 118 -4.54 33.90 -5.82
N TYR A 119 -4.56 32.61 -5.55
CA TYR A 119 -5.56 31.67 -6.03
C TYR A 119 -6.81 31.66 -5.16
N GLU A 120 -7.91 31.01 -5.63
CA GLU A 120 -9.07 30.72 -4.81
C GLU A 120 -8.68 29.78 -3.65
N ASP A 121 -9.29 30.03 -2.49
CA ASP A 121 -9.08 29.18 -1.32
C ASP A 121 -9.62 27.78 -1.58
N PHE A 122 -8.89 26.77 -1.11
CA PHE A 122 -9.37 25.39 -1.09
C PHE A 122 -9.44 24.84 0.33
N LYS A 123 -10.08 23.67 0.48
CA LYS A 123 -10.32 23.06 1.79
C LYS A 123 -9.78 21.65 1.86
N MET A 124 -9.38 21.26 3.07
CA MET A 124 -9.25 19.88 3.52
C MET A 124 -10.17 19.67 4.72
N TYR A 125 -10.67 18.45 4.90
CA TYR A 125 -11.58 18.10 6.00
C TYR A 125 -10.85 17.23 7.02
N VAL A 126 -11.00 17.53 8.31
CA VAL A 126 -10.42 16.75 9.39
C VAL A 126 -11.47 15.77 9.93
N SER A 127 -11.24 14.49 9.78
CA SER A 127 -12.17 13.43 10.23
C SER A 127 -12.36 13.46 11.75
N ARG A 128 -13.55 13.00 12.21
CA ARG A 128 -13.77 12.65 13.62
C ARG A 128 -13.20 11.29 13.99
N TYR A 129 -12.96 10.44 13.00
CA TYR A 129 -12.40 9.12 13.17
C TYR A 129 -10.88 9.19 13.06
N ARG A 130 -10.21 8.82 14.13
CA ARG A 130 -8.75 8.77 14.16
C ARG A 130 -8.25 7.63 13.29
N LEU A 131 -7.00 7.73 12.92
CA LEU A 131 -6.19 6.64 12.39
C LEU A 131 -5.12 6.39 13.46
N ASP A 132 -5.38 5.40 14.32
CA ASP A 132 -4.57 5.17 15.53
C ASP A 132 -3.38 4.24 15.29
N GLU A 133 -3.23 3.74 14.07
CA GLU A 133 -2.09 2.94 13.66
C GLU A 133 -0.81 3.78 13.68
N TYR A 134 0.29 3.16 14.06
CA TYR A 134 1.62 3.78 14.02
C TYR A 134 2.01 4.19 12.60
N GLY A 135 1.70 3.32 11.62
CA GLY A 135 2.17 3.54 10.27
C GLY A 135 1.65 2.53 9.26
N VAL A 136 2.34 2.50 8.15
CA VAL A 136 2.15 1.53 7.09
C VAL A 136 3.43 0.76 6.81
N THR A 137 3.28 -0.49 6.38
CA THR A 137 4.34 -1.29 5.80
C THR A 137 4.06 -1.46 4.32
N TYR A 138 5.08 -1.54 3.49
CA TYR A 138 4.95 -1.76 2.06
C TYR A 138 6.20 -2.39 1.47
N ARG A 139 6.01 -3.03 0.34
CA ARG A 139 7.10 -3.41 -0.54
C ARG A 139 7.42 -2.25 -1.47
N ARG A 140 8.64 -1.71 -1.38
CA ARG A 140 9.17 -0.69 -2.29
C ARG A 140 10.03 -1.37 -3.36
N ILE A 141 9.85 -0.97 -4.60
CA ILE A 141 10.52 -1.52 -5.77
C ILE A 141 11.11 -0.36 -6.55
N ALA A 142 12.43 -0.34 -6.67
CA ALA A 142 13.13 0.65 -7.48
C ALA A 142 12.74 0.54 -8.96
N PRO A 143 12.92 1.61 -9.75
CA PRO A 143 12.63 1.61 -11.18
C PRO A 143 13.36 0.51 -11.93
N GLY A 144 12.69 -0.16 -12.86
CA GLY A 144 13.22 -1.32 -13.58
C GLY A 144 14.42 -1.03 -14.50
N TYR A 145 14.80 0.22 -14.69
CA TYR A 145 16.00 0.61 -15.43
C TYR A 145 17.25 0.71 -14.52
N GLU A 146 17.07 0.66 -13.20
CA GLU A 146 18.20 0.58 -12.26
C GLU A 146 18.69 -0.87 -12.17
N VAL A 147 19.93 -1.10 -12.60
CA VAL A 147 20.57 -2.40 -12.47
C VAL A 147 20.97 -2.62 -11.02
N GLY A 148 20.33 -3.60 -10.37
CA GLY A 148 20.54 -3.87 -8.95
C GLY A 148 19.78 -2.90 -8.04
N GLY A 149 18.68 -2.32 -8.54
CA GLY A 149 17.80 -1.46 -7.77
C GLY A 149 17.21 -2.18 -6.55
N ASP A 150 17.10 -1.46 -5.44
CA ASP A 150 16.65 -2.00 -4.16
C ASP A 150 15.18 -2.47 -4.23
N ILE A 151 14.97 -3.72 -3.85
CA ILE A 151 13.65 -4.25 -3.52
C ILE A 151 13.65 -4.54 -2.02
N GLY A 152 12.68 -3.99 -1.30
CA GLY A 152 12.63 -4.21 0.14
C GLY A 152 11.24 -4.02 0.74
N ILE A 153 11.11 -4.45 1.99
CA ILE A 153 9.95 -4.17 2.84
C ILE A 153 10.35 -3.06 3.80
N TYR A 154 9.54 -2.01 3.78
CA TYR A 154 9.76 -0.81 4.56
C TYR A 154 8.57 -0.56 5.47
N GLN A 155 8.81 0.18 6.54
CA GLN A 155 7.77 0.77 7.38
C GLN A 155 7.88 2.29 7.35
N ARG A 156 6.73 2.95 7.36
CA ARG A 156 6.58 4.39 7.31
C ARG A 156 5.68 4.82 8.45
N ASP A 157 6.21 5.64 9.36
CA ASP A 157 5.45 6.31 10.41
C ASP A 157 4.50 7.34 9.77
N ILE A 158 3.18 7.18 9.90
CA ILE A 158 2.22 8.08 9.27
C ILE A 158 2.08 9.42 9.98
N HIS A 159 2.62 9.57 11.18
CA HIS A 159 2.59 10.81 11.97
C HIS A 159 3.80 11.72 11.69
N SER A 160 4.80 11.18 11.00
CA SER A 160 6.02 11.90 10.60
C SER A 160 6.43 11.50 9.18
N PHE A 161 7.59 11.95 8.72
CA PHE A 161 8.15 11.53 7.42
C PHE A 161 9.18 10.40 7.55
N LYS A 162 9.22 9.72 8.70
CA LYS A 162 10.24 8.71 8.97
C LYS A 162 9.92 7.39 8.29
N GLU A 163 10.78 6.98 7.37
CA GLU A 163 10.79 5.65 6.76
C GLU A 163 11.96 4.82 7.30
N THR A 164 11.78 3.52 7.44
CA THR A 164 12.83 2.60 7.89
C THR A 164 12.69 1.26 7.15
N ALA A 165 13.79 0.71 6.63
CA ALA A 165 13.78 -0.64 6.08
C ALA A 165 13.53 -1.67 7.20
N ILE A 166 12.63 -2.62 6.93
CA ILE A 166 12.44 -3.83 7.74
C ILE A 166 13.36 -4.92 7.19
N LEU A 167 13.31 -5.13 5.88
CA LEU A 167 14.16 -6.08 5.17
C LEU A 167 14.41 -5.55 3.75
N ALA A 168 15.66 -5.32 3.39
CA ALA A 168 16.05 -4.83 2.07
C ALA A 168 16.96 -5.84 1.38
N GLU A 169 17.09 -5.75 0.06
CA GLU A 169 17.92 -6.68 -0.75
C GLU A 169 19.39 -6.70 -0.31
N CYS A 170 19.91 -5.57 0.17
CA CYS A 170 21.28 -5.52 0.72
C CYS A 170 21.47 -6.41 1.97
N ILE A 171 20.39 -6.79 2.65
CA ILE A 171 20.41 -7.68 3.82
C ILE A 171 20.29 -9.14 3.39
N VAL A 172 19.48 -9.43 2.37
CA VAL A 172 19.26 -10.77 1.82
C VAL A 172 19.49 -10.75 0.30
N PRO A 173 20.77 -10.64 -0.15
CA PRO A 173 21.09 -10.45 -1.56
C PRO A 173 20.59 -11.60 -2.46
N GLY A 174 20.10 -11.24 -3.64
CA GLY A 174 19.61 -12.19 -4.65
C GLY A 174 18.31 -12.88 -4.29
N GLN A 175 17.59 -12.38 -3.26
CA GLN A 175 16.28 -12.88 -2.87
C GLN A 175 15.22 -11.82 -3.15
N CYS A 176 14.17 -12.19 -3.86
CA CYS A 176 13.00 -11.33 -4.03
C CYS A 176 12.09 -11.49 -2.80
N MET A 177 11.86 -10.40 -2.09
CA MET A 177 10.94 -10.33 -0.96
C MET A 177 9.55 -9.97 -1.45
N ASN A 178 8.55 -10.74 -1.02
CA ASN A 178 7.20 -10.60 -1.55
C ASN A 178 6.15 -10.90 -0.48
N CYS A 179 4.91 -10.42 -0.70
CA CYS A 179 3.72 -10.83 0.04
C CYS A 179 3.90 -10.85 1.57
N HIS A 180 4.36 -9.73 2.16
CA HIS A 180 4.33 -9.59 3.62
C HIS A 180 2.90 -9.25 4.05
N VAL A 181 2.41 -9.90 5.10
CA VAL A 181 1.08 -9.65 5.67
C VAL A 181 1.13 -9.83 7.18
N ALA A 182 0.68 -8.81 7.90
CA ALA A 182 0.53 -8.88 9.36
C ALA A 182 -0.85 -9.40 9.75
N ASN A 183 -0.94 -10.08 10.91
CA ASN A 183 -2.23 -10.42 11.48
C ASN A 183 -2.89 -9.18 12.09
N ARG A 184 -3.93 -8.62 11.44
CA ARG A 184 -4.66 -7.45 11.94
C ARG A 184 -3.73 -6.31 12.33
N ALA A 185 -2.86 -5.92 11.41
CA ALA A 185 -1.87 -4.86 11.61
C ALA A 185 -0.91 -5.08 12.82
N ASN A 186 -0.82 -6.30 13.35
CA ASN A 186 0.06 -6.61 14.48
C ASN A 186 1.50 -6.90 14.01
N PRO A 187 2.48 -6.04 14.33
CA PRO A 187 3.86 -6.22 13.91
C PRO A 187 4.57 -7.42 14.56
N ASN A 188 3.98 -8.02 15.60
CA ASN A 188 4.52 -9.21 16.29
C ASN A 188 4.00 -10.53 15.70
N THR A 189 3.11 -10.47 14.71
CA THR A 189 2.59 -11.65 14.02
C THR A 189 2.42 -11.33 12.54
N PHE A 190 3.39 -11.72 11.74
CA PHE A 190 3.38 -11.53 10.30
C PHE A 190 4.07 -12.66 9.56
N ASN A 191 3.88 -12.70 8.27
CA ASN A 191 4.66 -13.56 7.38
C ASN A 191 5.20 -12.78 6.19
N MET A 192 6.23 -13.33 5.55
CA MET A 192 6.70 -12.87 4.25
C MET A 192 7.20 -14.02 3.41
N GLN A 193 7.12 -13.84 2.10
CA GLN A 193 7.60 -14.81 1.12
C GLN A 193 8.96 -14.37 0.59
N LEU A 194 9.91 -15.28 0.61
CA LEU A 194 11.20 -15.11 -0.07
C LEU A 194 11.23 -16.00 -1.31
N ARG A 195 11.69 -15.44 -2.41
CA ARG A 195 11.85 -16.14 -3.70
C ARG A 195 13.32 -16.08 -4.11
N GLY A 196 13.77 -17.07 -4.84
CA GLY A 196 15.15 -17.18 -5.28
C GLY A 196 15.78 -18.47 -4.78
N SER A 197 17.12 -18.53 -4.72
CA SER A 197 17.87 -19.73 -4.33
C SER A 197 17.57 -20.21 -2.91
N CYS A 198 17.24 -19.27 -2.01
CA CYS A 198 16.83 -19.54 -0.63
C CYS A 198 15.33 -19.37 -0.41
N GLY A 199 14.50 -19.53 -1.43
CA GLY A 199 13.05 -19.33 -1.36
C GLY A 199 12.36 -20.11 -0.25
N GLY A 200 11.39 -19.50 0.42
CA GLY A 200 10.60 -20.09 1.52
C GLY A 200 9.64 -19.10 2.14
N THR A 201 8.93 -19.54 3.16
CA THR A 201 7.97 -18.75 3.93
C THR A 201 8.52 -18.44 5.31
N LEU A 202 8.78 -17.18 5.59
CA LEU A 202 9.10 -16.72 6.94
C LEU A 202 7.80 -16.47 7.69
N ILE A 203 7.65 -17.10 8.86
CA ILE A 203 6.63 -16.81 9.86
C ILE A 203 7.32 -16.16 11.05
N TYR A 204 6.89 -14.95 11.40
CA TYR A 204 7.29 -14.28 12.64
C TYR A 204 6.09 -14.22 13.57
N LYS A 205 6.22 -14.78 14.75
CA LYS A 205 5.16 -14.83 15.74
C LYS A 205 5.74 -14.77 17.16
N ASP A 206 5.30 -13.78 17.95
CA ASP A 206 5.66 -13.63 19.35
C ASP A 206 7.19 -13.66 19.59
N GLY A 207 7.94 -12.92 18.78
CA GLY A 207 9.39 -12.84 18.87
C GLY A 207 10.15 -14.07 18.36
N LYS A 208 9.46 -15.02 17.76
CA LYS A 208 10.06 -16.24 17.17
C LYS A 208 9.95 -16.25 15.67
N GLN A 209 11.02 -16.67 15.03
CA GLN A 209 11.08 -16.87 13.58
C GLN A 209 11.00 -18.35 13.24
N SER A 210 10.22 -18.68 12.22
CA SER A 210 10.18 -20.01 11.61
C SER A 210 10.34 -19.85 10.09
N TYR A 211 11.33 -20.48 9.52
CA TYR A 211 11.55 -20.45 8.08
C TYR A 211 11.12 -21.78 7.48
N LEU A 212 10.09 -21.76 6.65
CA LEU A 212 9.39 -22.95 6.21
C LEU A 212 9.64 -23.23 4.72
N THR A 213 9.79 -24.50 4.38
CA THR A 213 9.60 -25.02 3.03
C THR A 213 8.18 -25.53 2.92
N THR A 214 7.36 -24.81 2.17
CA THR A 214 5.92 -25.13 2.01
C THR A 214 5.62 -25.90 0.74
N LYS A 215 6.63 -26.10 -0.13
CA LYS A 215 6.52 -27.01 -1.28
C LYS A 215 6.64 -28.46 -0.80
N THR A 216 5.66 -29.29 -1.17
CA THR A 216 5.56 -30.71 -0.88
C THR A 216 5.14 -31.47 -2.15
N ASP A 217 4.99 -32.78 -2.07
CA ASP A 217 4.46 -33.58 -3.19
C ASP A 217 2.97 -33.28 -3.49
N SER A 218 2.26 -32.67 -2.52
CA SER A 218 0.87 -32.26 -2.64
C SER A 218 0.65 -30.77 -2.93
N THR A 219 1.73 -30.00 -3.03
CA THR A 219 1.69 -28.55 -3.35
C THR A 219 2.58 -28.28 -4.56
N ILE A 220 2.05 -27.48 -5.50
CA ILE A 220 2.78 -27.19 -6.77
C ILE A 220 3.99 -26.27 -6.60
N ALA A 221 3.94 -25.37 -5.62
CA ALA A 221 4.95 -24.34 -5.36
C ALA A 221 5.03 -24.01 -3.87
N ASN A 222 5.96 -23.16 -3.48
CA ASN A 222 5.91 -22.49 -2.20
C ASN A 222 4.69 -21.55 -2.15
N THR A 223 4.18 -21.29 -0.94
CA THR A 223 3.00 -20.47 -0.69
C THR A 223 3.21 -19.01 -1.08
N SER A 224 2.11 -18.35 -1.46
CA SER A 224 2.01 -16.92 -1.81
C SER A 224 0.69 -16.35 -1.30
N TYR A 225 0.45 -15.04 -1.47
CA TYR A 225 -0.83 -14.35 -1.23
C TYR A 225 -1.49 -14.75 0.08
N SER A 226 -0.82 -14.47 1.18
CA SER A 226 -1.25 -14.87 2.52
C SER A 226 -2.34 -13.98 3.13
N TYR A 227 -3.11 -14.55 4.06
CA TYR A 227 -3.98 -13.83 4.96
C TYR A 227 -4.16 -14.59 6.28
N TRP A 228 -4.03 -13.91 7.41
CA TRP A 228 -4.13 -14.51 8.74
C TRP A 228 -5.57 -14.71 9.19
N ASN A 229 -5.82 -15.82 9.87
CA ASN A 229 -7.00 -15.95 10.73
C ASN A 229 -6.81 -15.02 11.93
N PRO A 230 -7.85 -14.31 12.39
CA PRO A 230 -7.75 -13.36 13.50
C PRO A 230 -7.15 -13.91 14.79
N ASP A 231 -7.27 -15.23 15.03
CA ASP A 231 -6.68 -15.89 16.20
C ASP A 231 -5.16 -16.04 16.14
N GLY A 232 -4.56 -15.80 14.96
CA GLY A 232 -3.12 -15.90 14.71
C GLY A 232 -2.56 -17.32 14.71
N ASN A 233 -3.40 -18.35 14.78
CA ASN A 233 -2.97 -19.74 14.75
C ASN A 233 -3.00 -20.35 13.34
N TYR A 234 -3.75 -19.73 12.44
CA TYR A 234 -3.87 -20.17 11.07
C TYR A 234 -3.54 -19.02 10.11
N CYS A 235 -2.86 -19.36 9.02
CA CYS A 235 -2.62 -18.44 7.93
C CYS A 235 -3.01 -19.13 6.61
N ALA A 236 -3.93 -18.51 5.87
CA ALA A 236 -4.32 -18.98 4.55
C ALA A 236 -3.31 -18.50 3.51
N PHE A 237 -3.07 -19.32 2.50
CA PHE A 237 -2.17 -19.06 1.39
C PHE A 237 -2.76 -19.62 0.10
N SER A 238 -2.23 -19.16 -1.02
CA SER A 238 -2.32 -19.91 -2.26
C SER A 238 -0.95 -20.40 -2.71
N THR A 239 -0.93 -21.49 -3.48
CA THR A 239 0.25 -21.95 -4.21
C THR A 239 -0.01 -21.71 -5.68
N ASN A 240 0.90 -20.99 -6.36
CA ASN A 240 0.68 -20.51 -7.70
C ASN A 240 1.84 -20.88 -8.62
N SER A 241 1.51 -21.38 -9.81
CA SER A 241 2.42 -21.43 -10.95
C SER A 241 2.19 -20.21 -11.80
N ILE A 242 3.02 -19.18 -11.64
CA ILE A 242 2.85 -17.85 -12.23
C ILE A 242 3.72 -17.70 -13.47
N HIS A 243 3.14 -17.12 -14.52
CA HIS A 243 3.83 -16.74 -15.74
C HIS A 243 3.59 -15.27 -16.07
N GLN A 244 4.52 -14.69 -16.82
CA GLN A 244 4.44 -13.30 -17.29
C GLN A 244 4.51 -13.28 -18.81
N SER A 245 3.67 -12.48 -19.44
CA SER A 245 3.72 -12.15 -20.86
C SER A 245 3.87 -10.65 -21.03
N PHE A 246 4.73 -10.27 -21.98
CA PHE A 246 4.96 -8.89 -22.35
C PHE A 246 4.33 -8.63 -23.73
N PHE A 247 3.58 -7.56 -23.86
CA PHE A 247 2.88 -7.20 -25.08
C PHE A 247 3.48 -5.93 -25.71
N VAL A 248 3.58 -5.93 -27.03
CA VAL A 248 4.08 -4.79 -27.78
C VAL A 248 2.93 -4.20 -28.61
N GLY A 249 2.73 -2.89 -28.49
CA GLY A 249 1.73 -2.17 -29.30
C GLY A 249 0.28 -2.29 -28.82
N THR A 250 0.06 -2.76 -27.57
CA THR A 250 -1.26 -2.78 -26.91
C THR A 250 -1.27 -1.83 -25.71
N GLY A 251 -2.45 -1.47 -25.19
CA GLY A 251 -2.58 -0.74 -23.92
C GLY A 251 -2.08 -1.55 -22.73
N GLN A 252 -2.23 -2.87 -22.78
CA GLN A 252 -1.71 -3.82 -21.80
C GLN A 252 -0.24 -4.12 -22.11
N ARG A 253 0.68 -3.72 -21.23
CA ARG A 253 2.14 -3.92 -21.43
C ARG A 253 2.64 -5.24 -20.90
N ILE A 254 2.06 -5.68 -19.80
CA ILE A 254 2.41 -6.91 -19.10
C ILE A 254 1.14 -7.58 -18.58
N GLU A 255 1.06 -8.89 -18.69
CA GLU A 255 0.08 -9.70 -18.00
C GLU A 255 0.76 -10.75 -17.14
N VAL A 256 0.25 -10.92 -15.92
CA VAL A 256 0.68 -11.95 -14.98
C VAL A 256 -0.51 -12.87 -14.75
N TYR A 257 -0.34 -14.15 -15.03
CA TYR A 257 -1.42 -15.11 -14.93
C TYR A 257 -0.95 -16.42 -14.30
N ASP A 258 -1.88 -17.09 -13.65
CA ASP A 258 -1.68 -18.44 -13.16
C ASP A 258 -1.80 -19.45 -14.30
N THR A 259 -1.04 -20.53 -14.23
CA THR A 259 -1.25 -21.74 -15.03
C THR A 259 -1.80 -22.88 -14.18
N PHE A 260 -1.68 -22.73 -12.88
CA PHE A 260 -2.27 -23.57 -11.85
C PHE A 260 -2.18 -22.85 -10.50
N SER A 261 -3.24 -22.95 -9.69
CA SER A 261 -3.20 -22.43 -8.31
C SER A 261 -4.20 -23.15 -7.41
N ASN A 262 -3.85 -23.29 -6.13
CA ASN A 262 -4.72 -23.85 -5.09
C ASN A 262 -4.63 -23.02 -3.81
N VAL A 263 -5.72 -23.00 -3.03
CA VAL A 263 -5.78 -22.38 -1.70
C VAL A 263 -5.63 -23.44 -0.61
N LEU A 264 -4.88 -23.10 0.43
CA LEU A 264 -4.64 -23.96 1.59
C LEU A 264 -4.45 -23.11 2.86
N VAL A 265 -4.48 -23.74 4.02
CA VAL A 265 -4.27 -23.09 5.32
C VAL A 265 -3.10 -23.75 6.04
N LEU A 266 -2.20 -22.95 6.58
CA LEU A 266 -1.12 -23.38 7.47
C LEU A 266 -1.58 -23.27 8.93
N ASP A 267 -1.48 -24.34 9.70
CA ASP A 267 -1.49 -24.32 11.17
C ASP A 267 -0.09 -23.92 11.66
N THR A 268 0.06 -22.71 12.14
CA THR A 268 1.37 -22.14 12.56
C THR A 268 1.90 -22.73 13.87
N ARG A 269 1.06 -23.47 14.61
CA ARG A 269 1.44 -24.15 15.87
C ARG A 269 2.18 -25.47 15.61
N THR A 270 1.76 -26.17 14.53
CA THR A 270 2.28 -27.50 14.18
C THR A 270 3.12 -27.52 12.92
N ASN A 271 3.12 -26.40 12.15
CA ASN A 271 3.70 -26.29 10.80
C ASN A 271 3.08 -27.32 9.83
N GLU A 272 1.77 -27.54 9.93
CA GLU A 272 1.01 -28.45 9.07
C GLU A 272 0.14 -27.65 8.07
N LEU A 273 0.15 -28.08 6.82
CA LEU A 273 -0.77 -27.58 5.79
C LEU A 273 -2.07 -28.39 5.82
N VAL A 274 -3.16 -27.68 6.03
CA VAL A 274 -4.51 -28.22 6.01
C VAL A 274 -5.07 -28.08 4.60
N LEU A 275 -5.23 -29.20 3.91
CA LEU A 275 -5.77 -29.23 2.56
C LEU A 275 -7.29 -29.47 2.60
N CYS A 276 -7.97 -28.97 1.57
CA CYS A 276 -9.41 -29.16 1.38
C CYS A 276 -9.69 -29.61 -0.06
N PRO A 277 -10.31 -30.75 -0.30
CA PRO A 277 -10.62 -31.21 -1.65
C PRO A 277 -11.45 -30.22 -2.48
N LEU A 278 -12.26 -29.37 -1.83
CA LEU A 278 -13.05 -28.32 -2.48
C LEU A 278 -12.20 -27.10 -2.92
N LEU A 279 -10.94 -27.01 -2.47
CA LEU A 279 -9.98 -25.97 -2.80
C LEU A 279 -8.72 -26.51 -3.48
N GLN A 280 -8.78 -27.79 -3.92
CA GLN A 280 -7.71 -28.52 -4.62
C GLN A 280 -8.33 -29.12 -5.90
N THR A 281 -8.93 -28.26 -6.71
CA THR A 281 -9.66 -28.66 -7.92
C THR A 281 -8.81 -28.44 -9.17
N ASP A 282 -9.38 -28.71 -10.35
CA ASP A 282 -8.75 -28.34 -11.63
C ASP A 282 -8.89 -26.85 -11.93
N ASP A 283 -9.71 -26.11 -11.18
CA ASP A 283 -9.85 -24.66 -11.28
C ASP A 283 -8.64 -23.97 -10.61
N TRP A 284 -8.46 -22.69 -10.86
CA TRP A 284 -7.37 -21.89 -10.28
C TRP A 284 -7.87 -21.10 -9.08
N GLU A 285 -7.59 -21.60 -7.86
CA GLU A 285 -7.96 -20.95 -6.60
C GLU A 285 -6.80 -20.05 -6.09
N THR A 286 -7.11 -18.80 -5.73
CA THR A 286 -6.10 -17.83 -5.27
C THR A 286 -6.69 -16.77 -4.33
N TYR A 287 -5.85 -15.91 -3.78
CA TYR A 287 -6.18 -14.76 -2.93
C TYR A 287 -7.12 -15.08 -1.76
N PRO A 288 -6.74 -16.00 -0.87
CA PRO A 288 -7.55 -16.28 0.30
C PRO A 288 -7.58 -15.10 1.28
N ALA A 289 -8.71 -14.93 1.99
CA ALA A 289 -8.85 -13.96 3.08
C ALA A 289 -9.83 -14.45 4.13
N PHE A 290 -9.44 -14.50 5.41
CA PHE A 290 -10.34 -14.84 6.50
C PHE A 290 -11.25 -13.68 6.87
N SER A 291 -12.51 -13.98 7.20
CA SER A 291 -13.46 -13.03 7.78
C SER A 291 -12.97 -12.47 9.12
N ALA A 292 -13.55 -11.34 9.55
CA ALA A 292 -13.20 -10.69 10.82
C ALA A 292 -13.37 -11.57 12.05
N ASP A 293 -14.30 -12.54 12.02
CA ASP A 293 -14.52 -13.53 13.08
C ASP A 293 -13.76 -14.85 12.87
N GLY A 294 -13.03 -14.98 11.76
CA GLY A 294 -12.21 -16.14 11.42
C GLY A 294 -12.98 -17.40 11.00
N LYS A 295 -14.31 -17.31 10.82
CA LYS A 295 -15.16 -18.48 10.53
C LYS A 295 -15.43 -18.70 9.05
N THR A 296 -15.06 -17.77 8.21
CA THR A 296 -15.23 -17.81 6.77
C THR A 296 -13.90 -17.56 6.08
N LEU A 297 -13.58 -18.36 5.08
CA LEU A 297 -12.47 -18.12 4.16
C LEU A 297 -13.05 -17.69 2.82
N TYR A 298 -12.81 -16.44 2.42
CA TYR A 298 -13.04 -15.91 1.09
C TYR A 298 -11.88 -16.29 0.19
N TYR A 299 -12.14 -16.51 -1.08
CA TYR A 299 -11.09 -16.78 -2.08
C TYR A 299 -11.62 -16.52 -3.49
N CYS A 300 -10.73 -16.49 -4.47
CA CYS A 300 -11.06 -16.31 -5.87
C CYS A 300 -10.80 -17.59 -6.65
N THR A 301 -11.66 -17.92 -7.62
CA THR A 301 -11.49 -19.12 -8.45
C THR A 301 -11.83 -18.85 -9.91
N ALA A 302 -11.04 -19.41 -10.84
CA ALA A 302 -11.26 -19.31 -12.27
C ALA A 302 -11.15 -20.65 -12.96
N LYS A 303 -11.92 -20.83 -14.04
CA LYS A 303 -11.76 -21.97 -14.95
C LYS A 303 -10.47 -21.85 -15.73
N PRO A 304 -9.72 -22.95 -15.93
CA PRO A 304 -8.51 -22.96 -16.72
C PRO A 304 -8.77 -22.55 -18.18
N HIS A 305 -7.83 -21.79 -18.74
CA HIS A 305 -7.78 -21.41 -20.13
C HIS A 305 -6.39 -21.69 -20.72
N ARG A 306 -6.28 -21.70 -22.06
CA ARG A 306 -4.99 -21.88 -22.74
C ARG A 306 -4.20 -20.56 -22.73
N VAL A 307 -3.48 -20.32 -21.66
CA VAL A 307 -2.60 -19.14 -21.56
C VAL A 307 -1.24 -19.41 -22.22
N PRO A 308 -0.60 -18.40 -22.86
CA PRO A 308 -0.99 -17.00 -22.96
C PRO A 308 -2.07 -16.68 -24.01
N ALA A 309 -2.48 -17.63 -24.87
CA ALA A 309 -3.33 -17.33 -26.02
C ALA A 309 -4.75 -16.86 -25.65
N GLU A 310 -5.25 -17.23 -24.48
CA GLU A 310 -6.60 -16.93 -24.01
C GLU A 310 -6.57 -16.22 -22.64
N TRP A 311 -5.52 -15.45 -22.36
CA TRP A 311 -5.37 -14.77 -21.07
C TRP A 311 -6.53 -13.82 -20.76
N ASP A 312 -7.08 -13.16 -21.77
CA ASP A 312 -8.20 -12.21 -21.67
C ASP A 312 -9.56 -12.87 -21.37
N LYS A 313 -9.62 -14.21 -21.45
CA LYS A 313 -10.81 -15.00 -21.09
C LYS A 313 -10.79 -15.47 -19.64
N VAL A 314 -9.65 -15.40 -18.96
CA VAL A 314 -9.52 -15.82 -17.57
C VAL A 314 -10.24 -14.82 -16.67
N LYS A 315 -11.31 -15.26 -15.99
CA LYS A 315 -12.10 -14.43 -15.09
C LYS A 315 -12.34 -15.16 -13.78
N TYR A 316 -12.04 -14.51 -12.67
CA TYR A 316 -12.12 -15.07 -11.33
C TYR A 316 -13.46 -14.73 -10.66
N SER A 317 -14.17 -15.73 -10.20
CA SER A 317 -15.32 -15.61 -9.31
C SER A 317 -14.85 -15.40 -7.87
N LEU A 318 -15.63 -14.68 -7.08
CA LEU A 318 -15.41 -14.53 -5.64
C LEU A 318 -16.27 -15.55 -4.90
N CYS A 319 -15.62 -16.40 -4.10
CA CYS A 319 -16.25 -17.50 -3.36
C CYS A 319 -15.94 -17.42 -1.87
N LYS A 320 -16.68 -18.21 -1.08
CA LYS A 320 -16.43 -18.42 0.34
C LYS A 320 -16.67 -19.86 0.75
N ILE A 321 -15.97 -20.30 1.79
CA ILE A 321 -16.17 -21.58 2.50
C ILE A 321 -16.07 -21.33 4.01
N SER A 322 -16.82 -22.07 4.81
CA SER A 322 -16.69 -21.97 6.26
C SER A 322 -15.41 -22.65 6.77
N PHE A 323 -14.88 -22.14 7.88
CA PHE A 323 -13.69 -22.67 8.55
C PHE A 323 -13.87 -22.67 10.06
N ASP A 324 -13.58 -23.79 10.71
CA ASP A 324 -13.56 -23.90 12.16
C ASP A 324 -12.11 -23.85 12.68
N ALA A 325 -11.70 -22.71 13.25
CA ALA A 325 -10.37 -22.53 13.81
C ALA A 325 -10.08 -23.37 15.07
N LYS A 326 -11.11 -23.97 15.72
CA LYS A 326 -10.88 -24.85 16.86
C LYS A 326 -10.35 -26.22 16.44
N THR A 327 -10.89 -26.74 15.35
CA THR A 327 -10.52 -28.05 14.79
C THR A 327 -9.56 -27.93 13.59
N GLY A 328 -9.47 -26.76 12.98
CA GLY A 328 -8.72 -26.54 11.74
C GLY A 328 -9.35 -27.26 10.56
N THR A 329 -10.69 -27.26 10.46
CA THR A 329 -11.42 -27.95 9.41
C THR A 329 -12.25 -26.99 8.57
N TYR A 330 -12.39 -27.32 7.30
CA TYR A 330 -13.27 -26.59 6.39
C TYR A 330 -14.70 -27.16 6.43
N GLY A 331 -15.66 -26.35 6.00
CA GLY A 331 -16.99 -26.83 5.72
C GLY A 331 -17.05 -27.71 4.45
N ASP A 332 -18.20 -28.22 4.18
CA ASP A 332 -18.49 -29.16 3.09
C ASP A 332 -19.15 -28.51 1.86
N HIS A 333 -19.32 -27.19 1.88
CA HIS A 333 -19.97 -26.42 0.84
C HIS A 333 -19.24 -25.13 0.51
N VAL A 334 -19.19 -24.77 -0.78
CA VAL A 334 -18.67 -23.53 -1.32
C VAL A 334 -19.82 -22.68 -1.83
N ASP A 335 -19.90 -21.43 -1.35
CA ASP A 335 -20.83 -20.44 -1.87
C ASP A 335 -20.10 -19.49 -2.85
N THR A 336 -20.71 -19.24 -4.00
CA THR A 336 -20.25 -18.22 -4.94
C THR A 336 -20.96 -16.89 -4.61
N LEU A 337 -20.17 -15.88 -4.22
CA LEU A 337 -20.68 -14.54 -3.94
C LEU A 337 -20.86 -13.70 -5.21
N LEU A 338 -19.86 -13.75 -6.09
CA LEU A 338 -19.87 -13.05 -7.38
C LEU A 338 -19.43 -14.04 -8.46
N ASN A 339 -20.30 -14.31 -9.41
CA ASN A 339 -20.04 -15.23 -10.51
C ASN A 339 -19.44 -14.48 -11.69
N ALA A 340 -18.17 -14.75 -11.97
CA ALA A 340 -17.41 -14.07 -13.05
C ALA A 340 -18.04 -14.29 -14.44
N ARG A 341 -18.59 -15.47 -14.70
CA ARG A 341 -19.21 -15.81 -15.98
C ARG A 341 -20.53 -15.07 -16.22
N GLU A 342 -21.33 -14.91 -15.16
CA GLU A 342 -22.62 -14.22 -15.24
C GLU A 342 -22.44 -12.69 -15.34
N LEU A 343 -21.45 -12.15 -14.62
CA LEU A 343 -21.20 -10.71 -14.54
C LEU A 343 -20.19 -10.21 -15.60
N ASP A 344 -19.57 -11.14 -16.34
CA ASP A 344 -18.55 -10.86 -17.35
C ASP A 344 -17.38 -10.00 -16.85
N LYS A 345 -16.98 -10.23 -15.58
CA LYS A 345 -15.88 -9.53 -14.88
C LYS A 345 -15.02 -10.51 -14.11
N SER A 346 -13.84 -10.08 -13.75
CA SER A 346 -12.94 -10.78 -12.84
C SER A 346 -12.93 -10.09 -11.48
N PHE A 347 -13.06 -10.87 -10.40
CA PHE A 347 -13.10 -10.40 -9.01
C PHE A 347 -11.91 -10.96 -8.26
N THR A 348 -11.09 -10.08 -7.67
CA THR A 348 -9.84 -10.51 -7.06
C THR A 348 -9.54 -9.77 -5.78
N TYR A 349 -8.59 -10.27 -5.01
CA TYR A 349 -8.01 -9.63 -3.84
C TYR A 349 -9.03 -9.24 -2.76
N PRO A 350 -9.88 -10.17 -2.28
CA PRO A 350 -10.86 -9.86 -1.23
C PRO A 350 -10.17 -9.45 0.07
N ARG A 351 -10.69 -8.38 0.70
CA ARG A 351 -10.23 -7.87 2.01
C ARG A 351 -11.45 -7.51 2.85
N PRO A 352 -11.82 -8.36 3.83
CA PRO A 352 -12.91 -8.03 4.75
C PRO A 352 -12.48 -6.93 5.73
N SER A 353 -13.40 -6.03 6.04
CA SER A 353 -13.20 -5.03 7.10
C SER A 353 -13.13 -5.70 8.47
N TYR A 354 -12.38 -5.12 9.40
CA TYR A 354 -12.22 -5.71 10.74
C TYR A 354 -13.48 -5.64 11.61
N ASP A 355 -14.45 -4.77 11.27
CA ASP A 355 -15.79 -4.75 11.89
C ASP A 355 -16.76 -5.79 11.32
N GLY A 356 -16.33 -6.53 10.29
CA GLY A 356 -17.11 -7.60 9.67
C GLY A 356 -18.28 -7.16 8.80
N LYS A 357 -18.40 -5.87 8.47
CA LYS A 357 -19.51 -5.32 7.71
C LYS A 357 -19.29 -5.33 6.20
N TRP A 358 -18.05 -5.18 5.79
CA TRP A 358 -17.69 -4.92 4.41
C TRP A 358 -16.68 -5.93 3.88
N LEU A 359 -16.76 -6.21 2.58
CA LEU A 359 -15.73 -6.90 1.82
C LEU A 359 -15.30 -6.00 0.66
N MET A 360 -14.07 -5.52 0.69
CA MET A 360 -13.47 -4.78 -0.42
C MET A 360 -12.77 -5.74 -1.36
N TYR A 361 -12.85 -5.51 -2.66
CA TYR A 361 -12.24 -6.35 -3.68
C TYR A 361 -11.97 -5.56 -4.96
N ASN A 362 -11.11 -6.09 -5.82
CA ASN A 362 -10.87 -5.52 -7.16
C ASN A 362 -11.83 -6.11 -8.19
N VAL A 363 -12.23 -5.27 -9.14
CA VAL A 363 -12.95 -5.63 -10.35
C VAL A 363 -12.12 -5.26 -11.57
N THR A 364 -11.89 -6.23 -12.47
CA THR A 364 -11.19 -6.06 -13.74
C THR A 364 -11.98 -6.68 -14.89
N ALA A 365 -11.58 -6.43 -16.13
CA ALA A 365 -12.15 -7.10 -17.28
C ALA A 365 -11.80 -8.60 -17.30
N CYS A 366 -10.58 -8.95 -16.92
CA CYS A 366 -10.05 -10.31 -16.85
C CYS A 366 -8.83 -10.37 -15.92
N GLY A 367 -8.24 -11.54 -15.77
CA GLY A 367 -7.01 -11.75 -15.03
C GLY A 367 -7.16 -11.71 -13.50
N ASN A 368 -6.04 -11.86 -12.80
CA ASN A 368 -5.98 -11.84 -11.34
C ASN A 368 -4.93 -10.88 -10.78
N PHE A 369 -4.26 -10.09 -11.63
CA PHE A 369 -3.19 -9.19 -11.21
C PHE A 369 -3.58 -7.71 -11.45
N PRO A 370 -4.49 -7.15 -10.62
CA PRO A 370 -5.13 -5.86 -10.88
C PRO A 370 -4.14 -4.72 -11.09
N VAL A 371 -2.97 -4.75 -10.47
CA VAL A 371 -1.93 -3.71 -10.62
C VAL A 371 -1.48 -3.49 -12.07
N ASN A 372 -1.73 -4.45 -12.97
CA ASN A 372 -1.38 -4.37 -14.39
C ASN A 372 -2.56 -3.95 -15.28
N HIS A 373 -3.75 -3.81 -14.72
CA HIS A 373 -4.99 -3.50 -15.42
C HIS A 373 -5.40 -2.05 -15.17
N PRO A 374 -5.30 -1.13 -16.15
CA PRO A 374 -5.70 0.26 -15.96
C PRO A 374 -7.15 0.43 -15.50
N GLU A 375 -8.04 -0.50 -15.90
CA GLU A 375 -9.45 -0.51 -15.53
C GLU A 375 -9.75 -1.20 -14.19
N ALA A 376 -8.71 -1.49 -13.38
CA ALA A 376 -8.89 -2.15 -12.09
C ALA A 376 -9.42 -1.19 -11.03
N ASP A 377 -10.67 -1.38 -10.65
CA ASP A 377 -11.40 -0.58 -9.67
C ASP A 377 -11.56 -1.29 -8.33
N LEU A 378 -11.62 -0.51 -7.24
CA LEU A 378 -12.04 -0.96 -5.93
C LEU A 378 -13.57 -0.95 -5.83
N TRP A 379 -14.11 -2.07 -5.37
CA TRP A 379 -15.52 -2.27 -5.11
C TRP A 379 -15.74 -2.72 -3.67
N LEU A 380 -16.93 -2.45 -3.16
CA LEU A 380 -17.33 -2.78 -1.81
C LEU A 380 -18.62 -3.61 -1.82
N MET A 381 -18.62 -4.71 -1.04
CA MET A 381 -19.81 -5.51 -0.77
C MET A 381 -20.21 -5.33 0.69
N ASN A 382 -21.49 -5.08 0.94
CA ASN A 382 -22.08 -5.18 2.27
C ASN A 382 -22.28 -6.67 2.58
N LEU A 383 -21.62 -7.18 3.62
CA LEU A 383 -21.65 -8.61 3.96
C LEU A 383 -22.99 -9.08 4.57
N GLU A 384 -23.81 -8.14 5.06
CA GLU A 384 -25.15 -8.47 5.58
C GLU A 384 -26.20 -8.56 4.46
N THR A 385 -26.17 -7.61 3.50
CA THR A 385 -27.18 -7.52 2.44
C THR A 385 -26.75 -8.19 1.12
N GLY A 386 -25.44 -8.33 0.90
CA GLY A 386 -24.87 -8.77 -0.38
C GLY A 386 -24.82 -7.67 -1.46
N GLU A 387 -25.28 -6.45 -1.16
CA GLU A 387 -25.24 -5.33 -2.10
C GLU A 387 -23.81 -4.90 -2.39
N THR A 388 -23.52 -4.57 -3.65
CA THR A 388 -22.20 -4.17 -4.13
C THR A 388 -22.23 -2.82 -4.82
N HIS A 389 -21.18 -2.04 -4.67
CA HIS A 389 -21.01 -0.78 -5.39
C HIS A 389 -19.52 -0.42 -5.58
N PRO A 390 -19.17 0.34 -6.63
CA PRO A 390 -17.81 0.84 -6.81
C PRO A 390 -17.49 1.93 -5.78
N LEU A 391 -16.23 2.06 -5.38
CA LEU A 391 -15.73 3.15 -4.56
C LEU A 391 -15.37 4.35 -5.46
N THR A 392 -16.37 4.93 -6.11
CA THR A 392 -16.23 5.91 -7.21
C THR A 392 -15.28 7.07 -6.86
N ASP A 393 -15.38 7.62 -5.65
CA ASP A 393 -14.53 8.76 -5.25
C ASP A 393 -13.08 8.34 -4.95
N ALA A 394 -12.83 7.04 -4.73
CA ALA A 394 -11.49 6.51 -4.52
C ALA A 394 -10.85 5.98 -5.82
N ASN A 395 -11.65 5.53 -6.77
CA ASN A 395 -11.19 5.04 -8.06
C ASN A 395 -10.75 6.18 -8.99
N SER A 396 -9.98 5.85 -10.02
CA SER A 396 -9.45 6.78 -11.02
C SER A 396 -9.55 6.20 -12.43
N ASP A 397 -8.96 6.86 -13.41
CA ASP A 397 -8.85 6.35 -14.79
C ASP A 397 -7.69 5.34 -14.97
N ASP A 398 -7.01 4.97 -13.88
CA ASP A 398 -5.93 3.96 -13.87
C ASP A 398 -6.10 3.03 -12.66
N THR A 399 -5.27 2.01 -12.54
CA THR A 399 -5.44 0.93 -11.56
C THR A 399 -5.43 1.38 -10.11
N GLU A 400 -6.34 0.81 -9.32
CA GLU A 400 -6.32 0.70 -7.86
C GLU A 400 -6.12 -0.76 -7.46
N SER A 401 -5.15 -1.01 -6.56
CA SER A 401 -4.80 -2.40 -6.16
C SER A 401 -4.20 -2.46 -4.75
N PHE A 402 -3.93 -3.68 -4.24
CA PHE A 402 -3.27 -3.93 -2.95
C PHE A 402 -3.88 -3.17 -1.77
N HIS A 403 -5.21 -3.15 -1.70
CA HIS A 403 -5.95 -2.46 -0.65
C HIS A 403 -5.99 -3.23 0.67
N ASN A 404 -5.93 -2.51 1.80
CA ASN A 404 -6.09 -3.03 3.16
C ASN A 404 -6.78 -2.04 4.09
N TRP A 405 -7.44 -2.56 5.13
CA TRP A 405 -8.21 -1.79 6.10
C TRP A 405 -7.39 -1.35 7.31
N SER A 406 -7.72 -0.18 7.86
CA SER A 406 -7.38 0.17 9.25
C SER A 406 -8.22 -0.64 10.23
N LEU A 407 -7.73 -0.82 11.47
CA LEU A 407 -8.42 -1.62 12.49
C LEU A 407 -9.81 -1.10 12.84
N ASN A 408 -10.02 0.20 12.78
CA ASN A 408 -11.33 0.81 13.02
C ASN A 408 -12.27 0.73 11.82
N SER A 409 -11.82 0.17 10.68
CA SER A 409 -12.59 0.01 9.44
C SER A 409 -13.16 1.33 8.89
N ARG A 410 -12.45 2.44 9.14
CA ARG A 410 -12.81 3.80 8.66
C ARG A 410 -11.80 4.36 7.69
N TRP A 411 -10.65 3.74 7.59
CA TRP A 411 -9.60 4.10 6.66
C TRP A 411 -9.17 2.87 5.89
N PHE A 412 -8.70 3.08 4.69
CA PHE A 412 -8.04 2.04 3.91
C PHE A 412 -6.86 2.62 3.15
N VAL A 413 -5.87 1.78 2.92
CA VAL A 413 -4.71 2.08 2.07
C VAL A 413 -4.80 1.28 0.79
N PHE A 414 -4.22 1.78 -0.28
CA PHE A 414 -4.13 1.06 -1.55
C PHE A 414 -3.02 1.65 -2.42
N SER A 415 -2.61 0.90 -3.45
CA SER A 415 -1.69 1.37 -4.49
C SER A 415 -2.47 1.85 -5.69
N SER A 416 -2.08 2.98 -6.30
CA SER A 416 -2.68 3.50 -7.52
C SER A 416 -1.61 4.00 -8.49
N ARG A 417 -1.87 3.86 -9.79
CA ARG A 417 -1.03 4.41 -10.88
C ARG A 417 -1.56 5.71 -11.47
N ARG A 418 -2.57 6.31 -10.86
CA ARG A 418 -3.27 7.53 -11.33
C ARG A 418 -2.36 8.70 -11.70
N GLU A 419 -1.14 8.76 -11.16
CA GLU A 419 -0.23 9.87 -11.42
C GLU A 419 0.44 9.81 -12.81
N ASN A 420 0.80 8.60 -13.26
CA ASN A 420 1.62 8.46 -14.48
C ASN A 420 1.41 7.15 -15.26
N GLY A 421 0.50 6.28 -14.83
CA GLY A 421 0.19 5.01 -15.49
C GLY A 421 1.30 3.95 -15.42
N VAL A 422 2.38 4.19 -14.67
CA VAL A 422 3.55 3.32 -14.64
C VAL A 422 3.90 2.87 -13.23
N TYR A 423 4.09 3.82 -12.31
CA TYR A 423 4.50 3.56 -10.93
C TYR A 423 3.30 3.58 -10.01
N SER A 424 3.16 2.54 -9.19
CA SER A 424 2.10 2.46 -8.18
C SER A 424 2.51 3.24 -6.93
N LEU A 425 1.72 4.23 -6.54
CA LEU A 425 1.95 5.08 -5.37
C LEU A 425 0.96 4.78 -4.25
N PRO A 426 1.34 5.04 -2.97
CA PRO A 426 0.53 4.70 -1.80
C PRO A 426 -0.51 5.77 -1.50
N TYR A 427 -1.78 5.40 -1.50
CA TYR A 427 -2.91 6.28 -1.16
C TYR A 427 -3.62 5.84 0.11
N ILE A 428 -4.18 6.81 0.83
CA ILE A 428 -5.05 6.60 1.99
C ILE A 428 -6.41 7.25 1.69
N ALA A 429 -7.49 6.58 2.05
CA ALA A 429 -8.84 7.11 1.92
C ALA A 429 -9.68 6.88 3.17
N PHE A 430 -10.55 7.85 3.47
CA PHE A 430 -11.61 7.71 4.47
C PHE A 430 -12.83 7.03 3.86
N ILE A 431 -13.50 6.19 4.65
CA ILE A 431 -14.78 5.58 4.30
C ILE A 431 -15.82 5.81 5.41
N ASP A 432 -17.01 6.24 5.04
CA ASP A 432 -18.07 6.52 5.99
C ASP A 432 -18.80 5.23 6.45
N GLU A 433 -19.71 5.37 7.40
CA GLU A 433 -20.50 4.26 7.95
C GLU A 433 -21.44 3.60 6.94
N LYS A 434 -21.69 4.27 5.81
CA LYS A 434 -22.53 3.78 4.70
C LYS A 434 -21.73 3.14 3.59
N GLY A 435 -20.40 3.00 3.77
CA GLY A 435 -19.50 2.43 2.78
C GLY A 435 -19.14 3.38 1.63
N ARG A 436 -19.30 4.69 1.79
CA ARG A 436 -18.90 5.67 0.78
C ARG A 436 -17.48 6.16 1.06
N ALA A 437 -16.61 5.99 0.11
CA ALA A 437 -15.24 6.52 0.19
C ALA A 437 -15.26 8.03 -0.05
N CYS A 438 -14.29 8.73 0.55
CA CYS A 438 -13.92 10.09 0.17
C CYS A 438 -12.76 10.07 -0.81
N LYS A 439 -12.51 11.21 -1.47
CA LYS A 439 -11.32 11.41 -2.31
C LYS A 439 -10.07 10.98 -1.54
N PRO A 440 -9.25 10.09 -2.11
CA PRO A 440 -8.02 9.63 -1.47
C PRO A 440 -6.93 10.70 -1.53
N PHE A 441 -5.96 10.60 -0.65
CA PHE A 441 -4.77 11.41 -0.66
C PHE A 441 -3.51 10.54 -0.71
N LEU A 442 -2.52 11.00 -1.47
CA LEU A 442 -1.21 10.38 -1.53
C LEU A 442 -0.56 10.42 -0.14
N LEU A 443 0.09 9.34 0.28
CA LEU A 443 0.78 9.26 1.57
C LEU A 443 1.73 10.47 1.73
N PRO A 444 1.58 11.31 2.77
CA PRO A 444 2.32 12.56 2.89
C PRO A 444 3.83 12.36 2.92
N GLN A 445 4.57 13.18 2.20
CA GLN A 445 6.03 13.25 2.21
C GLN A 445 6.49 14.71 2.27
N ARG A 446 7.65 14.95 2.89
CA ARG A 446 8.29 16.26 2.81
C ARG A 446 8.82 16.46 1.39
N ASN A 447 8.40 17.49 0.71
CA ASN A 447 8.68 17.72 -0.71
C ASN A 447 8.25 16.52 -1.60
N PRO A 448 6.92 16.32 -1.77
CA PRO A 448 6.38 15.13 -2.46
C PRO A 448 6.84 15.00 -3.92
N ARG A 449 7.08 16.12 -4.62
CA ARG A 449 7.61 16.10 -6.00
C ARG A 449 8.94 15.35 -6.06
N LYS A 450 9.87 15.73 -5.20
CA LYS A 450 11.20 15.11 -5.17
C LYS A 450 11.05 13.62 -4.86
N TYR A 451 10.25 13.27 -3.86
CA TYR A 451 10.10 11.89 -3.38
C TYR A 451 9.37 10.99 -4.38
N TYR A 452 8.27 11.45 -4.98
CA TYR A 452 7.45 10.59 -5.83
C TYR A 452 7.73 10.71 -7.33
N LEU A 453 8.05 11.92 -7.83
CA LEU A 453 8.25 12.14 -9.26
C LEU A 453 9.68 12.01 -9.71
N GLU A 454 10.66 12.15 -8.81
CA GLU A 454 12.07 12.07 -9.16
C GLU A 454 12.67 10.70 -8.81
N GLU A 455 12.27 10.07 -7.70
CA GLU A 455 12.73 8.72 -7.33
C GLU A 455 12.05 7.61 -8.11
N MET A 456 10.78 7.79 -8.49
CA MET A 456 10.01 6.88 -9.36
C MET A 456 9.90 5.44 -8.85
N ASP A 457 9.87 5.25 -7.53
CA ASP A 457 9.65 3.95 -6.92
C ASP A 457 8.19 3.49 -7.04
N SER A 458 7.99 2.16 -7.01
CA SER A 458 6.66 1.54 -6.91
C SER A 458 6.41 0.96 -5.53
N TYR A 459 5.19 1.16 -5.00
CA TYR A 459 4.76 0.74 -3.67
C TYR A 459 3.63 -0.30 -3.81
N ASN A 460 3.87 -1.51 -3.30
CA ASN A 460 2.93 -2.62 -3.39
C ASN A 460 2.69 -3.25 -2.02
N CYS A 461 1.62 -4.03 -1.90
CA CYS A 461 1.30 -4.79 -0.68
C CYS A 461 1.29 -3.88 0.57
N ILE A 462 0.61 -2.74 0.47
CA ILE A 462 0.55 -1.78 1.57
C ILE A 462 -0.37 -2.32 2.66
N ASP A 463 0.10 -2.28 3.91
CA ASP A 463 -0.67 -2.71 5.08
C ASP A 463 -0.45 -1.73 6.24
N PHE A 464 -1.45 -1.56 7.11
CA PHE A 464 -1.29 -0.80 8.34
C PHE A 464 -0.49 -1.59 9.37
N THR A 465 0.14 -0.88 10.32
CA THR A 465 0.78 -1.47 11.48
C THR A 465 0.49 -0.64 12.74
N VAL A 466 0.07 -1.33 13.81
CA VAL A 466 -0.32 -0.66 15.08
C VAL A 466 0.87 -0.13 15.88
N SER A 467 2.04 -0.65 15.63
CA SER A 467 3.29 -0.16 16.22
C SER A 467 4.45 -0.40 15.26
N LYS A 468 5.60 0.13 15.62
CA LYS A 468 6.82 -0.09 14.86
C LYS A 468 7.14 -1.58 14.75
N VAL A 469 7.48 -2.03 13.54
CA VAL A 469 7.98 -3.39 13.29
C VAL A 469 9.44 -3.45 13.75
N GLU A 470 9.71 -4.28 14.75
CA GLU A 470 11.05 -4.48 15.31
C GLU A 470 11.46 -5.93 15.11
N VAL A 471 12.25 -6.18 14.08
CA VAL A 471 12.80 -7.50 13.76
C VAL A 471 14.32 -7.44 13.69
N ASP A 472 14.97 -8.51 14.07
CA ASP A 472 16.41 -8.65 13.84
C ASP A 472 16.65 -9.12 12.40
N ALA A 473 16.97 -8.16 11.52
CA ALA A 473 17.26 -8.45 10.11
C ALA A 473 18.49 -9.36 9.94
N ARG A 474 19.43 -9.35 10.90
CA ARG A 474 20.60 -10.26 10.88
C ARG A 474 20.16 -11.69 11.18
N GLU A 475 19.29 -11.88 12.16
CA GLU A 475 18.74 -13.21 12.46
C GLU A 475 17.95 -13.76 11.26
N ILE A 476 17.16 -12.91 10.58
CA ILE A 476 16.49 -13.30 9.34
C ILE A 476 17.51 -13.74 8.28
N HIS A 477 18.55 -12.95 8.07
CA HIS A 477 19.63 -13.27 7.14
C HIS A 477 20.26 -14.66 7.46
N GLU A 478 20.66 -14.88 8.71
CA GLU A 478 21.26 -16.13 9.15
C GLU A 478 20.32 -17.32 8.92
N ASN A 479 19.06 -17.21 9.32
CA ASN A 479 18.05 -18.27 9.13
C ASN A 479 17.79 -18.60 7.66
N VAL A 480 17.81 -17.60 6.78
CA VAL A 480 17.59 -17.76 5.35
C VAL A 480 18.77 -18.48 4.69
N PHE A 481 20.02 -18.09 5.01
CA PHE A 481 21.22 -18.62 4.35
C PHE A 481 21.75 -19.91 4.99
N ASP A 482 21.55 -20.12 6.29
CA ASP A 482 21.92 -21.38 6.97
C ASP A 482 21.11 -22.60 6.52
N ASN A 483 20.11 -22.37 5.67
CA ASN A 483 19.23 -23.39 5.12
C ASN A 483 18.49 -24.25 6.17
N LYS A 484 18.26 -23.69 7.36
CA LYS A 484 17.53 -24.33 8.48
C LYS A 484 16.02 -24.29 8.28
N ARG A 485 15.57 -24.61 7.09
CA ARG A 485 14.14 -24.60 6.77
C ARG A 485 13.45 -25.82 7.37
N ILE A 486 12.28 -25.57 7.94
CA ILE A 486 11.40 -26.60 8.45
C ILE A 486 10.52 -27.06 7.29
N GLN A 487 10.58 -28.33 6.94
CA GLN A 487 9.65 -28.91 5.97
C GLN A 487 8.27 -29.04 6.61
N VAL A 488 7.25 -28.41 6.02
CA VAL A 488 5.87 -28.56 6.48
C VAL A 488 5.36 -29.96 6.23
N LYS A 489 4.37 -30.38 7.01
CA LYS A 489 3.62 -31.65 6.84
C LYS A 489 2.25 -31.36 6.24
N ILE A 490 1.64 -32.35 5.64
CA ILE A 490 0.25 -32.30 5.16
C ILE A 490 -0.64 -32.96 6.20
N ARG A 491 -1.78 -32.30 6.46
CA ARG A 491 -2.85 -32.82 7.30
C ARG A 491 -4.17 -32.86 6.53
#